data_0f695554cb782cd6d8535c8a47c40f35
#
_entry.id   0f695554cb782cd6d8535c8a47c40f35
#
_cell.length_a   1.000
_cell.length_b   1.000
_cell.length_c   1.000
_cell.angle_alpha   90.00
_cell.angle_beta   90.00
_cell.angle_gamma   90.00
#
_symmetry.space_group_name_H-M   'P 1'
#
loop_
_entity.id
_entity.type
_entity.pdbx_description
1 polymer ?
#
loop_
_entity_poly.entity_id
_entity_poly.type
_entity_poly.pdbx_seq_one_letter_code
_entity_poly.pdbx_strand_id
1 'polypeptide(L)'
;MSNRPNLIVIHRVLIGLTNTMNNIKQSKYVAGEKLRNADKLAFIPVKIIASEKETTLKKPSWLKIKLPSNTAKVDQIKQAMRKHNLSSVCEEASCPNLHECFNHGTATFMILGAICTRRCPFCDVAHGRPLPVSAEEPQKLAATIRDMKLKYVVITSVDRDDLRDGGAQHFVDCINAIRREVPSIKIEILVPDFKGRMDKALEILSTAPPDVFNHNLETAPHMYREVRPGANYKNSLELLRRFKAMHPHVATKSGLMLGLGETIQEITDVLQDLRKHDVEMLTLGQYLQPSKHHLAVKRYVPPAEFEQLGATAKELGFTHAASGPLVRSSYHADLQAAGKEIK
;
A
#
# COMPACT_ATOMS: atom_id res chain seq x y z
N MET A 1 44.04 -29.86 -30.19
CA MET A 1 43.99 -29.40 -28.79
C MET A 1 43.03 -28.20 -28.71
N SER A 2 41.82 -28.43 -28.28
CA SER A 2 40.72 -27.46 -28.29
C SER A 2 40.65 -26.75 -26.93
N ASN A 3 41.00 -25.47 -26.90
CA ASN A 3 40.84 -24.61 -25.73
C ASN A 3 39.37 -24.18 -25.62
N ARG A 4 38.58 -24.83 -24.77
CA ARG A 4 37.27 -24.31 -24.34
C ARG A 4 37.47 -23.46 -23.08
N PRO A 5 37.07 -22.18 -23.08
CA PRO A 5 37.16 -21.38 -21.87
C PRO A 5 36.17 -21.89 -20.81
N ASN A 6 36.64 -21.95 -19.57
CA ASN A 6 35.95 -22.50 -18.41
C ASN A 6 34.65 -21.73 -18.13
N LEU A 7 33.49 -22.33 -18.40
CA LEU A 7 32.14 -21.77 -18.14
C LEU A 7 31.95 -21.31 -16.67
N ILE A 8 32.70 -21.92 -15.74
CA ILE A 8 32.60 -21.62 -14.29
C ILE A 8 33.14 -20.22 -13.96
N VAL A 9 34.17 -19.74 -14.70
CA VAL A 9 34.76 -18.43 -14.47
C VAL A 9 33.81 -17.31 -14.96
N ILE A 10 33.12 -17.54 -16.09
CA ILE A 10 32.16 -16.59 -16.65
C ILE A 10 30.93 -16.43 -15.71
N HIS A 11 30.45 -17.53 -15.09
CA HIS A 11 29.33 -17.49 -14.16
C HIS A 11 29.67 -16.75 -12.86
N ARG A 12 30.90 -16.90 -12.33
CA ARG A 12 31.34 -16.15 -11.13
C ARG A 12 31.54 -14.66 -11.40
N VAL A 13 32.02 -14.29 -12.58
CA VAL A 13 32.17 -12.87 -12.96
C VAL A 13 30.83 -12.20 -13.16
N LEU A 14 29.85 -12.88 -13.78
CA LEU A 14 28.49 -12.37 -13.94
C LEU A 14 27.74 -12.21 -12.60
N ILE A 15 27.91 -13.15 -11.66
CA ILE A 15 27.33 -13.04 -10.30
C ILE A 15 28.02 -11.92 -9.52
N GLY A 16 29.34 -11.75 -9.66
CA GLY A 16 30.08 -10.65 -9.05
C GLY A 16 29.65 -9.28 -9.58
N LEU A 17 29.46 -9.14 -10.89
CA LEU A 17 29.03 -7.89 -11.52
C LEU A 17 27.57 -7.54 -11.16
N THR A 18 26.66 -8.53 -11.10
CA THR A 18 25.27 -8.29 -10.67
C THR A 18 25.17 -7.90 -9.20
N ASN A 19 25.98 -8.51 -8.31
CA ASN A 19 26.04 -8.13 -6.91
C ASN A 19 26.63 -6.74 -6.70
N THR A 20 27.67 -6.37 -7.46
CA THR A 20 28.29 -5.04 -7.40
C THR A 20 27.36 -3.96 -7.95
N MET A 21 26.65 -4.22 -9.05
CA MET A 21 25.64 -3.29 -9.59
C MET A 21 24.43 -3.12 -8.66
N ASN A 22 24.00 -4.19 -7.97
CA ASN A 22 22.93 -4.09 -6.96
C ASN A 22 23.39 -3.30 -5.73
N ASN A 23 24.62 -3.47 -5.26
CA ASN A 23 25.18 -2.68 -4.16
C ASN A 23 25.34 -1.20 -4.52
N ILE A 24 25.75 -0.87 -5.74
CA ILE A 24 25.86 0.52 -6.21
C ILE A 24 24.45 1.17 -6.34
N LYS A 25 23.43 0.41 -6.76
CA LYS A 25 22.04 0.91 -6.82
C LYS A 25 21.43 1.13 -5.43
N GLN A 26 21.74 0.26 -4.46
CA GLN A 26 21.27 0.40 -3.08
C GLN A 26 21.91 1.60 -2.35
N SER A 27 23.16 1.95 -2.68
CA SER A 27 23.85 3.09 -2.07
C SER A 27 23.29 4.47 -2.45
N LYS A 28 22.45 4.53 -3.49
CA LYS A 28 21.76 5.76 -3.94
C LYS A 28 20.38 5.97 -3.33
N TYR A 29 19.84 4.99 -2.60
CA TYR A 29 18.56 5.16 -1.94
C TYR A 29 18.75 5.85 -0.58
N VAL A 30 18.13 7.04 -0.45
CA VAL A 30 18.06 7.79 0.81
C VAL A 30 16.62 7.73 1.29
N ALA A 31 16.40 7.26 2.54
CA ALA A 31 15.06 7.20 3.13
C ALA A 31 14.44 8.61 3.18
N GLY A 32 13.17 8.73 2.79
CA GLY A 32 12.47 10.00 2.69
C GLY A 32 12.73 10.79 1.39
N GLU A 33 13.59 10.30 0.50
CA GLU A 33 13.78 10.86 -0.84
C GLU A 33 13.12 9.98 -1.90
N LYS A 34 12.10 10.52 -2.57
CA LYS A 34 11.43 9.82 -3.67
C LYS A 34 12.36 9.65 -4.86
N LEU A 35 12.57 8.40 -5.28
CA LEU A 35 13.27 8.10 -6.52
C LEU A 35 12.54 8.70 -7.73
N ARG A 36 13.27 9.28 -8.69
CA ARG A 36 12.72 9.92 -9.89
C ARG A 36 13.41 9.42 -11.16
N ASN A 37 12.72 9.53 -12.29
CA ASN A 37 13.25 9.26 -13.63
C ASN A 37 13.96 7.89 -13.77
N ALA A 38 15.18 7.86 -14.27
CA ALA A 38 15.96 6.65 -14.52
C ALA A 38 16.23 5.83 -13.25
N ASP A 39 16.45 6.51 -12.11
CA ASP A 39 16.69 5.85 -10.82
C ASP A 39 15.43 5.11 -10.36
N LYS A 40 14.24 5.73 -10.49
CA LYS A 40 12.97 5.06 -10.21
C LYS A 40 12.71 3.90 -11.16
N LEU A 41 12.94 4.09 -12.47
CA LEU A 41 12.77 3.06 -13.50
C LEU A 41 13.63 1.80 -13.23
N ALA A 42 14.78 1.97 -12.58
CA ALA A 42 15.63 0.84 -12.22
C ALA A 42 15.02 -0.07 -11.14
N PHE A 43 14.09 0.45 -10.35
CA PHE A 43 13.41 -0.24 -9.25
C PHE A 43 11.94 -0.61 -9.56
N ILE A 44 11.43 -0.31 -10.75
CA ILE A 44 10.09 -0.77 -11.15
C ILE A 44 10.11 -2.28 -11.34
N PRO A 45 9.16 -3.01 -10.70
CA PRO A 45 9.19 -4.46 -10.57
C PRO A 45 9.14 -5.22 -11.88
N VAL A 46 8.19 -4.87 -12.71
CA VAL A 46 7.95 -5.51 -14.00
C VAL A 46 7.84 -4.41 -15.02
N LYS A 47 8.82 -4.31 -15.90
CA LYS A 47 8.71 -3.41 -17.05
C LYS A 47 7.75 -4.04 -18.03
N ILE A 48 6.49 -3.65 -17.96
CA ILE A 48 5.53 -3.99 -19.00
C ILE A 48 5.96 -3.21 -20.25
N ILE A 49 6.36 -3.94 -21.28
CA ILE A 49 6.62 -3.37 -22.60
C ILE A 49 5.23 -3.20 -23.22
N ALA A 50 4.73 -1.97 -23.24
CA ALA A 50 3.48 -1.67 -23.95
C ALA A 50 3.62 -2.14 -25.41
N SER A 51 2.69 -2.98 -25.87
CA SER A 51 2.63 -3.29 -27.29
C SER A 51 2.29 -1.99 -28.05
N GLU A 52 2.84 -1.78 -29.23
CA GLU A 52 2.55 -0.61 -30.09
C GLU A 52 1.04 -0.42 -30.37
N LYS A 53 0.21 -1.43 -30.08
CA LYS A 53 -1.25 -1.43 -30.26
C LYS A 53 -2.05 -1.01 -29.02
N GLU A 54 -1.45 -0.88 -27.84
CA GLU A 54 -2.18 -0.43 -26.65
C GLU A 54 -2.29 1.09 -26.62
N THR A 55 -3.42 1.61 -27.10
CA THR A 55 -3.76 3.02 -26.99
C THR A 55 -4.01 3.36 -25.52
N THR A 56 -3.22 4.27 -24.96
CA THR A 56 -3.45 4.80 -23.63
C THR A 56 -4.80 5.50 -23.58
N LEU A 57 -5.71 5.04 -22.73
CA LEU A 57 -7.02 5.65 -22.55
C LEU A 57 -6.88 7.09 -22.03
N LYS A 58 -7.60 8.04 -22.64
CA LYS A 58 -7.64 9.43 -22.19
C LYS A 58 -8.36 9.52 -20.85
N LYS A 59 -7.70 10.12 -19.84
CA LYS A 59 -8.32 10.35 -18.52
C LYS A 59 -9.55 11.24 -18.67
N PRO A 60 -10.72 10.82 -18.14
CA PRO A 60 -11.94 11.62 -18.17
C PRO A 60 -11.85 12.83 -17.22
N SER A 61 -12.79 13.76 -17.36
CA SER A 61 -12.79 15.02 -16.62
C SER A 61 -12.94 14.83 -15.09
N TRP A 62 -13.69 13.82 -14.67
CA TRP A 62 -13.91 13.52 -13.23
C TRP A 62 -12.68 12.98 -12.50
N LEU A 63 -11.62 12.60 -13.21
CA LEU A 63 -10.34 12.22 -12.62
C LEU A 63 -9.33 13.37 -12.56
N LYS A 64 -9.74 14.58 -12.92
CA LYS A 64 -8.88 15.77 -12.82
C LYS A 64 -8.85 16.26 -11.38
N ILE A 65 -7.65 16.33 -10.80
CA ILE A 65 -7.42 16.84 -9.46
C ILE A 65 -7.27 18.36 -9.56
N LYS A 66 -7.95 19.07 -8.67
CA LYS A 66 -7.69 20.50 -8.46
C LYS A 66 -6.48 20.65 -7.54
N LEU A 67 -5.41 21.26 -8.03
CA LEU A 67 -4.27 21.56 -7.17
C LEU A 67 -4.66 22.70 -6.22
N PRO A 68 -4.35 22.57 -4.92
CA PRO A 68 -4.62 23.64 -3.96
C PRO A 68 -3.73 24.86 -4.25
N SER A 69 -4.25 26.03 -3.99
CA SER A 69 -3.51 27.30 -4.11
C SER A 69 -2.48 27.50 -3.00
N ASN A 70 -2.64 26.80 -1.86
CA ASN A 70 -1.72 26.88 -0.72
C ASN A 70 -1.13 25.50 -0.41
N THR A 71 0.20 25.38 -0.46
CA THR A 71 0.95 24.16 -0.19
C THR A 71 1.74 24.19 1.12
N ALA A 72 1.68 25.28 1.89
CA ALA A 72 2.54 25.50 3.06
C ALA A 72 2.47 24.35 4.08
N LYS A 73 1.27 23.83 4.38
CA LYS A 73 1.09 22.69 5.30
C LYS A 73 1.64 21.40 4.72
N VAL A 74 1.47 21.18 3.42
CA VAL A 74 2.04 20.02 2.69
C VAL A 74 3.56 20.04 2.77
N ASP A 75 4.17 21.21 2.56
CA ASP A 75 5.62 21.36 2.60
C ASP A 75 6.17 21.17 4.03
N GLN A 76 5.45 21.66 5.06
CA GLN A 76 5.79 21.37 6.46
C GLN A 76 5.79 19.88 6.78
N ILE A 77 4.75 19.15 6.36
CA ILE A 77 4.65 17.70 6.57
C ILE A 77 5.79 16.98 5.86
N LYS A 78 6.08 17.34 4.60
CA LYS A 78 7.20 16.76 3.85
C LYS A 78 8.56 17.04 4.52
N GLN A 79 8.78 18.25 5.03
CA GLN A 79 10.00 18.61 5.75
C GLN A 79 10.13 17.81 7.05
N ALA A 80 9.05 17.64 7.82
CA ALA A 80 9.04 16.83 9.04
C ALA A 80 9.41 15.38 8.75
N MET A 81 8.84 14.77 7.69
CA MET A 81 9.18 13.41 7.28
C MET A 81 10.65 13.28 6.86
N ARG A 82 11.18 14.21 6.08
CA ARG A 82 12.60 14.21 5.66
C ARG A 82 13.55 14.37 6.84
N LYS A 83 13.24 15.25 7.78
CA LYS A 83 14.03 15.44 9.00
C LYS A 83 14.21 14.15 9.79
N HIS A 84 13.23 13.27 9.78
CA HIS A 84 13.22 12.01 10.50
C HIS A 84 13.51 10.78 9.62
N ASN A 85 13.85 10.98 8.33
CA ASN A 85 14.07 9.91 7.35
C ASN A 85 12.88 8.94 7.24
N LEU A 86 11.66 9.48 7.27
CA LEU A 86 10.42 8.72 7.13
C LEU A 86 9.89 8.78 5.70
N SER A 87 9.26 7.71 5.25
CA SER A 87 8.59 7.62 3.96
C SER A 87 7.08 7.68 4.12
N SER A 88 6.37 8.29 3.15
CA SER A 88 4.93 8.21 3.06
C SER A 88 4.51 7.48 1.80
N VAL A 89 3.53 6.60 1.92
CA VAL A 89 2.93 5.95 0.74
C VAL A 89 2.30 6.98 -0.21
N CYS A 90 1.85 8.13 0.33
CA CYS A 90 1.29 9.21 -0.46
C CYS A 90 2.30 9.79 -1.47
N GLU A 91 3.57 9.86 -1.09
CA GLU A 91 4.65 10.29 -1.99
C GLU A 91 5.15 9.13 -2.86
N GLU A 92 5.46 7.98 -2.27
CA GLU A 92 6.04 6.83 -2.97
C GLU A 92 5.10 6.27 -4.05
N ALA A 93 3.81 6.12 -3.73
CA ALA A 93 2.80 5.63 -4.65
C ALA A 93 2.15 6.72 -5.54
N SER A 94 2.69 7.95 -5.56
CA SER A 94 2.16 9.05 -6.39
C SER A 94 0.66 9.31 -6.19
N CYS A 95 0.21 9.32 -4.91
CA CYS A 95 -1.20 9.44 -4.55
C CYS A 95 -1.81 10.76 -5.04
N PRO A 96 -2.96 10.73 -5.75
CA PRO A 96 -3.62 11.93 -6.23
C PRO A 96 -4.13 12.85 -5.12
N ASN A 97 -4.43 12.30 -3.94
CA ASN A 97 -5.06 13.02 -2.83
C ASN A 97 -4.04 13.58 -1.82
N LEU A 98 -2.73 13.49 -2.10
CA LEU A 98 -1.67 13.89 -1.17
C LEU A 98 -1.90 15.30 -0.59
N HIS A 99 -2.21 16.27 -1.45
CA HIS A 99 -2.41 17.65 -1.04
C HIS A 99 -3.64 17.81 -0.14
N GLU A 100 -4.72 17.13 -0.46
CA GLU A 100 -5.96 17.17 0.33
C GLU A 100 -5.76 16.54 1.70
N CYS A 101 -5.26 15.29 1.75
CA CYS A 101 -5.03 14.57 2.99
C CYS A 101 -4.06 15.32 3.93
N PHE A 102 -2.95 15.81 3.40
CA PHE A 102 -1.98 16.56 4.20
C PHE A 102 -2.55 17.88 4.75
N ASN A 103 -3.38 18.58 3.98
CA ASN A 103 -4.06 19.78 4.46
C ASN A 103 -5.08 19.46 5.57
N HIS A 104 -5.75 18.32 5.53
CA HIS A 104 -6.66 17.85 6.59
C HIS A 104 -5.93 17.27 7.82
N GLY A 105 -4.60 17.13 7.78
CA GLY A 105 -3.81 16.59 8.88
C GLY A 105 -3.89 15.06 8.98
N THR A 106 -4.21 14.39 7.87
CA THR A 106 -4.12 12.94 7.74
C THR A 106 -2.89 12.58 6.91
N ALA A 107 -2.11 11.61 7.39
CA ALA A 107 -0.95 11.10 6.68
C ALA A 107 -0.90 9.58 6.78
N THR A 108 -0.40 8.94 5.71
CA THR A 108 -0.12 7.51 5.70
C THR A 108 1.37 7.30 5.67
N PHE A 109 1.91 6.81 6.76
CA PHE A 109 3.33 6.51 6.88
C PHE A 109 3.63 5.10 6.36
N MET A 110 4.75 4.98 5.67
CA MET A 110 5.25 3.69 5.19
C MET A 110 6.49 3.31 6.00
N ILE A 111 6.39 2.21 6.74
CA ILE A 111 7.45 1.66 7.59
C ILE A 111 8.18 0.50 6.90
N LEU A 112 9.26 0.01 7.53
CA LEU A 112 10.11 -1.07 7.03
C LEU A 112 10.90 -0.70 5.77
N GLY A 113 11.08 0.60 5.54
CA GLY A 113 11.77 1.14 4.39
C GLY A 113 10.86 1.33 3.17
N ALA A 114 11.45 1.62 2.01
CA ALA A 114 10.72 1.93 0.78
C ALA A 114 11.02 0.97 -0.38
N ILE A 115 11.65 -0.18 -0.10
CA ILE A 115 11.95 -1.22 -1.10
C ILE A 115 11.16 -2.48 -0.73
N CYS A 116 10.22 -2.88 -1.59
CA CYS A 116 9.36 -4.04 -1.41
C CYS A 116 10.04 -5.31 -1.93
N THR A 117 9.83 -6.45 -1.26
CA THR A 117 10.28 -7.76 -1.76
C THR A 117 9.41 -8.29 -2.90
N ARG A 118 8.19 -7.75 -3.07
CA ARG A 118 7.23 -8.17 -4.10
C ARG A 118 7.19 -7.26 -5.30
N ARG A 119 6.62 -7.80 -6.40
CA ARG A 119 6.65 -7.18 -7.73
C ARG A 119 5.24 -7.04 -8.29
N CYS A 120 4.37 -6.31 -7.59
CA CYS A 120 3.02 -6.05 -8.06
C CYS A 120 3.04 -5.01 -9.18
N PRO A 121 2.64 -5.34 -10.42
CA PRO A 121 2.83 -4.45 -11.57
C PRO A 121 1.88 -3.25 -11.58
N PHE A 122 0.96 -3.15 -10.65
CA PHE A 122 0.14 -1.96 -10.43
C PHE A 122 0.81 -0.92 -9.51
N CYS A 123 1.79 -1.35 -8.69
CA CYS A 123 2.33 -0.58 -7.57
C CYS A 123 3.55 0.23 -7.98
N ASP A 124 3.56 1.52 -7.63
CA ASP A 124 4.65 2.46 -7.92
C ASP A 124 5.78 2.43 -6.87
N VAL A 125 5.64 1.62 -5.80
CA VAL A 125 6.67 1.45 -4.78
C VAL A 125 7.86 0.67 -5.35
N ALA A 126 9.08 1.13 -5.04
CA ALA A 126 10.31 0.47 -5.47
C ALA A 126 10.39 -0.97 -4.94
N HIS A 127 10.99 -1.87 -5.72
CA HIS A 127 11.15 -3.27 -5.31
C HIS A 127 12.60 -3.73 -5.47
N GLY A 128 12.95 -4.76 -4.73
CA GLY A 128 14.28 -5.32 -4.75
C GLY A 128 14.64 -5.99 -3.44
N ARG A 129 15.90 -5.86 -3.06
CA ARG A 129 16.39 -6.28 -1.75
C ARG A 129 16.28 -5.11 -0.76
N PRO A 130 15.41 -5.20 0.25
CA PRO A 130 15.27 -4.15 1.25
C PRO A 130 16.54 -3.95 2.07
N LEU A 131 16.68 -2.75 2.61
CA LEU A 131 17.70 -2.46 3.62
C LEU A 131 17.34 -3.11 4.98
N PRO A 132 18.31 -3.26 5.90
CA PRO A 132 18.01 -3.67 7.26
C PRO A 132 16.95 -2.78 7.92
N VAL A 133 16.14 -3.38 8.79
CA VAL A 133 15.12 -2.63 9.53
C VAL A 133 15.79 -1.63 10.48
N SER A 134 15.31 -0.39 10.49
CA SER A 134 15.82 0.64 11.39
C SER A 134 15.18 0.50 12.78
N ALA A 135 15.98 0.26 13.79
CA ALA A 135 15.52 0.19 15.19
C ALA A 135 15.02 1.56 15.71
N GLU A 136 15.39 2.66 15.07
CA GLU A 136 14.97 4.03 15.46
C GLU A 136 13.67 4.47 14.79
N GLU A 137 13.20 3.75 13.76
CA GLU A 137 12.01 4.14 12.99
C GLU A 137 10.76 4.29 13.85
N PRO A 138 10.44 3.39 14.82
CA PRO A 138 9.27 3.54 15.68
C PRO A 138 9.26 4.84 16.50
N GLN A 139 10.40 5.21 17.09
CA GLN A 139 10.52 6.44 17.89
C GLN A 139 10.45 7.69 17.01
N LYS A 140 11.10 7.68 15.86
CA LYS A 140 11.05 8.79 14.89
C LYS A 140 9.63 8.99 14.36
N LEU A 141 8.92 7.91 14.06
CA LEU A 141 7.53 7.94 13.64
C LEU A 141 6.63 8.53 14.73
N ALA A 142 6.75 8.06 15.97
CA ALA A 142 5.96 8.55 17.10
C ALA A 142 6.19 10.04 17.37
N ALA A 143 7.45 10.50 17.37
CA ALA A 143 7.80 11.90 17.52
C ALA A 143 7.21 12.76 16.38
N THR A 144 7.28 12.29 15.14
CA THR A 144 6.71 13.01 13.98
C THR A 144 5.18 13.14 14.10
N ILE A 145 4.48 12.07 14.47
CA ILE A 145 3.03 12.06 14.68
C ILE A 145 2.61 13.04 15.78
N ARG A 146 3.35 13.06 16.90
CA ARG A 146 3.14 14.02 18.01
C ARG A 146 3.32 15.45 17.51
N ASP A 147 4.43 15.75 16.85
CA ASP A 147 4.78 17.08 16.38
C ASP A 147 3.78 17.60 15.34
N MET A 148 3.23 16.71 14.53
CA MET A 148 2.15 17.01 13.58
C MET A 148 0.77 17.13 14.23
N LYS A 149 0.63 16.79 15.52
CA LYS A 149 -0.64 16.82 16.28
C LYS A 149 -1.76 16.03 15.59
N LEU A 150 -1.42 14.87 15.04
CA LEU A 150 -2.39 14.01 14.38
C LEU A 150 -3.36 13.40 15.39
N LYS A 151 -4.62 13.25 14.99
CA LYS A 151 -5.67 12.53 15.75
C LYS A 151 -5.92 11.12 15.23
N TYR A 152 -5.52 10.89 13.99
CA TYR A 152 -5.64 9.61 13.30
C TYR A 152 -4.40 9.39 12.44
N VAL A 153 -3.87 8.17 12.43
CA VAL A 153 -2.73 7.80 11.62
C VAL A 153 -2.98 6.47 10.94
N VAL A 154 -2.60 6.38 9.67
CA VAL A 154 -2.51 5.12 8.95
C VAL A 154 -1.04 4.75 8.83
N ILE A 155 -0.70 3.53 9.23
CA ILE A 155 0.63 2.95 9.10
C ILE A 155 0.55 1.80 8.11
N THR A 156 1.33 1.84 7.06
CA THR A 156 1.47 0.74 6.11
C THR A 156 2.93 0.35 5.97
N SER A 157 3.20 -0.71 5.24
CA SER A 157 4.56 -1.16 4.98
C SER A 157 4.74 -1.66 3.55
N VAL A 158 5.99 -1.80 3.16
CA VAL A 158 6.36 -2.69 2.05
C VAL A 158 6.24 -4.15 2.49
N ASP A 159 6.09 -5.09 1.55
CA ASP A 159 6.24 -6.52 1.87
C ASP A 159 7.69 -6.83 2.23
N ARG A 160 7.88 -7.57 3.31
CA ARG A 160 9.17 -8.00 3.86
C ARG A 160 9.21 -9.53 3.98
N ASP A 161 9.02 -10.22 2.84
CA ASP A 161 9.13 -11.68 2.78
C ASP A 161 10.52 -12.22 3.17
N ASP A 162 11.51 -11.33 3.32
CA ASP A 162 12.84 -11.62 3.83
C ASP A 162 12.90 -11.74 5.36
N LEU A 163 11.92 -11.18 6.09
CA LEU A 163 11.85 -11.27 7.55
C LEU A 163 11.08 -12.51 8.00
N ARG A 164 11.46 -13.07 9.14
CA ARG A 164 10.87 -14.30 9.70
C ARG A 164 9.42 -14.15 10.15
N ASP A 165 8.99 -12.95 10.44
CA ASP A 165 7.65 -12.55 10.88
C ASP A 165 6.92 -11.68 9.83
N GLY A 166 7.53 -11.47 8.67
CA GLY A 166 6.99 -10.57 7.64
C GLY A 166 6.93 -9.09 8.05
N GLY A 167 7.63 -8.71 9.13
CA GLY A 167 7.66 -7.35 9.67
C GLY A 167 6.60 -7.07 10.75
N ALA A 168 5.88 -8.09 11.24
CA ALA A 168 4.81 -7.92 12.24
C ALA A 168 5.32 -7.29 13.54
N GLN A 169 6.52 -7.67 14.03
CA GLN A 169 7.09 -7.09 15.25
C GLN A 169 7.32 -5.57 15.08
N HIS A 170 7.75 -5.15 13.92
CA HIS A 170 8.00 -3.73 13.69
C HIS A 170 6.71 -2.88 13.69
N PHE A 171 5.58 -3.44 13.21
CA PHE A 171 4.27 -2.81 13.39
C PHE A 171 3.93 -2.63 14.87
N VAL A 172 4.14 -3.66 15.68
CA VAL A 172 3.92 -3.62 17.15
C VAL A 172 4.79 -2.57 17.81
N ASP A 173 6.07 -2.51 17.45
CA ASP A 173 7.01 -1.53 17.97
C ASP A 173 6.57 -0.09 17.64
N CYS A 174 6.10 0.14 16.41
CA CYS A 174 5.55 1.43 15.98
C CYS A 174 4.27 1.79 16.75
N ILE A 175 3.30 0.86 16.87
CA ILE A 175 2.06 1.08 17.61
C ILE A 175 2.36 1.44 19.07
N ASN A 176 3.24 0.69 19.73
CA ASN A 176 3.63 0.93 21.12
C ASN A 176 4.35 2.28 21.30
N ALA A 177 5.25 2.63 20.38
CA ALA A 177 5.93 3.93 20.42
C ALA A 177 4.94 5.08 20.27
N ILE A 178 4.01 4.99 19.31
CA ILE A 178 2.99 6.01 19.06
C ILE A 178 2.05 6.16 20.26
N ARG A 179 1.57 5.05 20.82
CA ARG A 179 0.68 5.10 22.00
C ARG A 179 1.33 5.67 23.24
N ARG A 180 2.65 5.53 23.41
CA ARG A 180 3.40 6.19 24.51
C ARG A 180 3.46 7.70 24.31
N GLU A 181 3.69 8.19 23.09
CA GLU A 181 3.81 9.62 22.79
C GLU A 181 2.45 10.33 22.65
N VAL A 182 1.44 9.64 22.10
CA VAL A 182 0.10 10.18 21.82
C VAL A 182 -0.97 9.15 22.21
N PRO A 183 -1.29 8.97 23.50
CA PRO A 183 -2.19 7.90 23.98
C PRO A 183 -3.59 7.91 23.40
N SER A 184 -4.10 9.08 22.98
CA SER A 184 -5.47 9.25 22.46
C SER A 184 -5.60 9.05 20.95
N ILE A 185 -4.49 8.82 20.23
CA ILE A 185 -4.52 8.70 18.77
C ILE A 185 -5.19 7.40 18.33
N LYS A 186 -5.93 7.47 17.24
CA LYS A 186 -6.46 6.30 16.54
C LYS A 186 -5.45 5.80 15.52
N ILE A 187 -5.19 4.51 15.52
CA ILE A 187 -4.18 3.85 14.69
C ILE A 187 -4.86 2.83 13.77
N GLU A 188 -4.79 3.07 12.47
CA GLU A 188 -5.09 2.07 11.45
C GLU A 188 -3.78 1.48 10.93
N ILE A 189 -3.70 0.15 10.79
CA ILE A 189 -2.60 -0.49 10.09
C ILE A 189 -3.08 -1.12 8.79
N LEU A 190 -2.38 -0.87 7.69
CA LEU A 190 -2.57 -1.53 6.40
C LEU A 190 -1.41 -2.52 6.20
N VAL A 191 -1.70 -3.79 6.43
CA VAL A 191 -0.68 -4.85 6.50
C VAL A 191 -0.54 -5.63 5.19
N PRO A 192 0.64 -6.25 4.92
CA PRO A 192 0.81 -7.25 3.87
C PRO A 192 0.06 -8.55 4.21
N ASP A 193 0.06 -9.52 3.29
CA ASP A 193 -0.59 -10.83 3.52
C ASP A 193 0.23 -11.81 4.38
N PHE A 194 1.40 -11.39 4.86
CA PHE A 194 2.34 -12.20 5.67
C PHE A 194 2.57 -13.61 5.11
N LYS A 195 2.75 -13.73 3.81
CA LYS A 195 2.87 -14.99 3.06
C LYS A 195 3.72 -16.04 3.79
N GLY A 196 3.09 -17.17 4.15
CA GLY A 196 3.75 -18.27 4.85
C GLY A 196 4.14 -17.98 6.31
N ARG A 197 3.71 -16.84 6.88
CA ARG A 197 4.04 -16.39 8.24
C ARG A 197 2.82 -15.87 9.00
N MET A 198 1.62 -16.08 8.47
CA MET A 198 0.37 -15.51 8.99
C MET A 198 0.16 -15.83 10.47
N ASP A 199 0.37 -17.09 10.88
CA ASP A 199 0.17 -17.51 12.29
C ASP A 199 1.03 -16.69 13.23
N LYS A 200 2.33 -16.63 12.94
CA LYS A 200 3.30 -15.88 13.73
C LYS A 200 3.03 -14.37 13.70
N ALA A 201 2.66 -13.84 12.55
CA ALA A 201 2.37 -12.42 12.40
C ALA A 201 1.13 -12.02 13.21
N LEU A 202 0.06 -12.81 13.17
CA LEU A 202 -1.16 -12.57 13.93
C LEU A 202 -0.93 -12.66 15.44
N GLU A 203 -0.15 -13.65 15.91
CA GLU A 203 0.26 -13.78 17.31
C GLU A 203 0.99 -12.52 17.81
N ILE A 204 1.96 -12.04 17.04
CA ILE A 204 2.73 -10.84 17.36
C ILE A 204 1.83 -9.61 17.37
N LEU A 205 1.03 -9.38 16.30
CA LEU A 205 0.15 -8.22 16.20
C LEU A 205 -0.90 -8.17 17.30
N SER A 206 -1.29 -9.32 17.84
CA SER A 206 -2.22 -9.43 18.96
C SER A 206 -1.66 -8.84 20.26
N THR A 207 -0.35 -8.64 20.38
CA THR A 207 0.25 -8.02 21.57
C THR A 207 0.03 -6.50 21.63
N ALA A 208 -0.27 -5.87 20.47
CA ALA A 208 -0.61 -4.46 20.39
C ALA A 208 -1.63 -4.23 19.25
N PRO A 209 -2.89 -4.66 19.40
CA PRO A 209 -3.89 -4.54 18.33
C PRO A 209 -4.16 -3.08 17.98
N PRO A 210 -4.32 -2.74 16.68
CA PRO A 210 -4.67 -1.40 16.23
C PRO A 210 -6.14 -1.07 16.53
N ASP A 211 -6.57 0.16 16.19
CA ASP A 211 -8.00 0.52 16.21
C ASP A 211 -8.72 0.03 14.93
N VAL A 212 -8.02 -0.03 13.79
CA VAL A 212 -8.51 -0.58 12.53
C VAL A 212 -7.44 -1.47 11.89
N PHE A 213 -7.81 -2.70 11.53
CA PHE A 213 -6.95 -3.65 10.84
C PHE A 213 -7.35 -3.74 9.35
N ASN A 214 -6.47 -3.30 8.50
CA ASN A 214 -6.71 -3.20 7.07
C ASN A 214 -5.76 -4.12 6.27
N HIS A 215 -6.32 -4.86 5.32
CA HIS A 215 -5.58 -5.58 4.30
C HIS A 215 -6.37 -5.55 2.98
N ASN A 216 -5.79 -4.95 1.96
CA ASN A 216 -6.45 -4.81 0.66
C ASN A 216 -6.42 -6.13 -0.13
N LEU A 217 -7.55 -6.50 -0.74
CA LEU A 217 -7.61 -7.55 -1.74
C LEU A 217 -7.14 -7.06 -3.12
N GLU A 218 -7.25 -5.79 -3.37
CA GLU A 218 -6.83 -5.04 -4.57
C GLU A 218 -7.65 -5.35 -5.84
N THR A 219 -8.02 -6.60 -6.11
CA THR A 219 -8.68 -7.02 -7.35
C THR A 219 -9.46 -8.33 -7.20
N ALA A 220 -10.18 -8.74 -8.26
CA ALA A 220 -10.93 -9.99 -8.33
C ALA A 220 -10.02 -11.25 -8.35
N PRO A 221 -10.48 -12.43 -7.88
CA PRO A 221 -9.66 -13.63 -7.71
C PRO A 221 -8.90 -14.06 -8.94
N HIS A 222 -9.55 -14.09 -10.12
CA HIS A 222 -8.95 -14.56 -11.37
C HIS A 222 -7.78 -13.67 -11.82
N MET A 223 -7.75 -12.40 -11.42
CA MET A 223 -6.72 -11.43 -11.78
C MET A 223 -5.48 -11.48 -10.88
N TYR A 224 -5.50 -12.24 -9.78
CA TYR A 224 -4.40 -12.26 -8.81
C TYR A 224 -3.05 -12.59 -9.44
N ARG A 225 -3.03 -13.54 -10.40
CA ARG A 225 -1.79 -13.93 -11.08
C ARG A 225 -1.15 -12.77 -11.85
N GLU A 226 -1.95 -11.90 -12.44
CA GLU A 226 -1.51 -10.75 -13.22
C GLU A 226 -1.25 -9.54 -12.32
N VAL A 227 -2.18 -9.21 -11.43
CA VAL A 227 -2.20 -7.96 -10.64
C VAL A 227 -1.37 -8.09 -9.37
N ARG A 228 -1.47 -9.22 -8.65
CA ARG A 228 -0.78 -9.47 -7.37
C ARG A 228 0.04 -10.77 -7.42
N PRO A 229 1.04 -10.88 -8.30
CA PRO A 229 1.84 -12.09 -8.40
C PRO A 229 2.52 -12.41 -7.07
N GLY A 230 2.29 -13.63 -6.59
CA GLY A 230 2.82 -14.11 -5.31
C GLY A 230 1.89 -13.93 -4.11
N ALA A 231 0.78 -13.20 -4.21
CA ALA A 231 -0.31 -13.20 -3.24
C ALA A 231 -1.34 -14.31 -3.52
N ASN A 232 -2.17 -14.61 -2.53
CA ASN A 232 -3.25 -15.57 -2.65
C ASN A 232 -4.55 -14.98 -2.11
N TYR A 233 -5.61 -14.99 -2.93
CA TYR A 233 -6.91 -14.40 -2.59
C TYR A 233 -7.52 -14.97 -1.31
N LYS A 234 -7.55 -16.29 -1.20
CA LYS A 234 -8.12 -16.98 -0.02
C LYS A 234 -7.31 -16.70 1.24
N ASN A 235 -5.98 -16.64 1.13
CA ASN A 235 -5.14 -16.28 2.27
C ASN A 235 -5.36 -14.83 2.71
N SER A 236 -5.61 -13.90 1.78
CA SER A 236 -5.93 -12.51 2.11
C SER A 236 -7.25 -12.39 2.87
N LEU A 237 -8.27 -13.13 2.47
CA LEU A 237 -9.54 -13.23 3.20
C LEU A 237 -9.36 -13.87 4.58
N GLU A 238 -8.62 -14.96 4.64
CA GLU A 238 -8.36 -15.70 5.90
C GLU A 238 -7.59 -14.85 6.90
N LEU A 239 -6.66 -14.00 6.46
CA LEU A 239 -5.95 -13.05 7.31
C LEU A 239 -6.93 -12.13 8.04
N LEU A 240 -7.87 -11.52 7.31
CA LEU A 240 -8.88 -10.61 7.85
C LEU A 240 -9.81 -11.34 8.82
N ARG A 241 -10.34 -12.50 8.43
CA ARG A 241 -11.23 -13.33 9.25
C ARG A 241 -10.58 -13.74 10.56
N ARG A 242 -9.34 -14.22 10.51
CA ARG A 242 -8.62 -14.69 11.69
C ARG A 242 -8.30 -13.54 12.64
N PHE A 243 -7.87 -12.39 12.12
CA PHE A 243 -7.65 -11.23 12.94
C PHE A 243 -8.94 -10.79 13.65
N LYS A 244 -10.07 -10.73 12.91
CA LYS A 244 -11.38 -10.38 13.46
C LYS A 244 -11.83 -11.36 14.55
N ALA A 245 -11.62 -12.66 14.35
CA ALA A 245 -11.94 -13.67 15.38
C ALA A 245 -11.11 -13.53 16.66
N MET A 246 -9.83 -13.13 16.54
CA MET A 246 -8.96 -12.85 17.69
C MET A 246 -9.29 -11.52 18.39
N HIS A 247 -9.75 -10.53 17.64
CA HIS A 247 -10.03 -9.16 18.11
C HIS A 247 -11.41 -8.68 17.64
N PRO A 248 -12.52 -9.20 18.18
CA PRO A 248 -13.88 -8.89 17.73
C PRO A 248 -14.25 -7.40 17.78
N HIS A 249 -13.60 -6.64 18.66
CA HIS A 249 -13.84 -5.21 18.85
C HIS A 249 -13.04 -4.30 17.90
N VAL A 250 -12.06 -4.85 17.18
CA VAL A 250 -11.27 -4.10 16.20
C VAL A 250 -11.97 -4.16 14.85
N ALA A 251 -12.21 -3.00 14.25
CA ALA A 251 -12.79 -2.95 12.92
C ALA A 251 -11.82 -3.53 11.87
N THR A 252 -12.35 -4.33 10.95
CA THR A 252 -11.60 -4.86 9.80
C THR A 252 -11.97 -4.13 8.53
N LYS A 253 -10.98 -3.89 7.68
CA LYS A 253 -11.10 -3.09 6.47
C LYS A 253 -10.41 -3.76 5.29
N SER A 254 -10.95 -3.55 4.08
CA SER A 254 -10.32 -3.95 2.82
C SER A 254 -10.59 -2.94 1.72
N GLY A 255 -9.85 -3.06 0.61
CA GLY A 255 -10.01 -2.18 -0.54
C GLY A 255 -9.77 -2.90 -1.87
N LEU A 256 -10.42 -2.36 -2.92
CA LEU A 256 -10.26 -2.79 -4.29
C LEU A 256 -9.94 -1.60 -5.19
N MET A 257 -9.11 -1.86 -6.19
CA MET A 257 -8.88 -0.97 -7.32
C MET A 257 -9.70 -1.44 -8.51
N LEU A 258 -10.48 -0.53 -9.11
CA LEU A 258 -11.35 -0.81 -10.25
C LEU A 258 -10.77 -0.28 -11.56
N GLY A 259 -11.05 -0.97 -12.64
CA GLY A 259 -10.62 -0.60 -13.99
C GLY A 259 -9.41 -1.36 -14.51
N LEU A 260 -9.10 -2.51 -13.90
CA LEU A 260 -8.04 -3.43 -14.32
C LEU A 260 -8.55 -4.51 -15.29
N GLY A 261 -9.89 -4.66 -15.45
CA GLY A 261 -10.53 -5.64 -16.34
C GLY A 261 -11.59 -6.50 -15.67
N GLU A 262 -11.83 -6.30 -14.39
CA GLU A 262 -12.90 -6.94 -13.62
C GLU A 262 -14.29 -6.49 -14.09
N THR A 263 -15.27 -7.37 -13.93
CA THR A 263 -16.69 -7.10 -14.15
C THR A 263 -17.36 -6.62 -12.87
N ILE A 264 -18.52 -5.98 -12.97
CA ILE A 264 -19.33 -5.58 -11.80
C ILE A 264 -19.74 -6.79 -10.96
N GLN A 265 -20.09 -7.91 -11.62
CA GLN A 265 -20.46 -9.13 -10.91
C GLN A 265 -19.30 -9.67 -10.08
N GLU A 266 -18.10 -9.72 -10.63
CA GLU A 266 -16.90 -10.17 -9.91
C GLU A 266 -16.57 -9.26 -8.72
N ILE A 267 -16.76 -7.93 -8.87
CA ILE A 267 -16.62 -7.00 -7.74
C ILE A 267 -17.65 -7.35 -6.66
N THR A 268 -18.93 -7.54 -7.04
CA THR A 268 -20.00 -7.90 -6.10
C THR A 268 -19.72 -9.21 -5.38
N ASP A 269 -19.20 -10.22 -6.09
CA ASP A 269 -18.80 -11.49 -5.50
C ASP A 269 -17.67 -11.32 -4.46
N VAL A 270 -16.68 -10.45 -4.75
CA VAL A 270 -15.63 -10.10 -3.79
C VAL A 270 -16.20 -9.39 -2.56
N LEU A 271 -17.17 -8.48 -2.73
CA LEU A 271 -17.83 -7.82 -1.59
C LEU A 271 -18.56 -8.83 -0.70
N GLN A 272 -19.26 -9.80 -1.30
CA GLN A 272 -19.91 -10.89 -0.55
C GLN A 272 -18.87 -11.75 0.19
N ASP A 273 -17.76 -12.08 -0.45
CA ASP A 273 -16.70 -12.85 0.19
C ASP A 273 -16.06 -12.09 1.36
N LEU A 274 -15.84 -10.78 1.23
CA LEU A 274 -15.37 -9.94 2.33
C LEU A 274 -16.34 -9.96 3.51
N ARG A 275 -17.66 -9.85 3.26
CA ARG A 275 -18.68 -9.92 4.32
C ARG A 275 -18.74 -11.29 4.98
N LYS A 276 -18.62 -12.39 4.24
CA LYS A 276 -18.51 -13.75 4.81
C LYS A 276 -17.27 -13.93 5.70
N HIS A 277 -16.28 -13.06 5.57
CA HIS A 277 -15.05 -13.04 6.37
C HIS A 277 -15.03 -11.89 7.40
N ASP A 278 -16.21 -11.37 7.78
CA ASP A 278 -16.41 -10.36 8.81
C ASP A 278 -15.68 -9.04 8.58
N VAL A 279 -15.47 -8.66 7.31
CA VAL A 279 -14.91 -7.35 6.96
C VAL A 279 -15.99 -6.29 7.04
N GLU A 280 -15.76 -5.25 7.85
CA GLU A 280 -16.76 -4.23 8.18
C GLU A 280 -16.65 -2.97 7.32
N MET A 281 -15.43 -2.62 6.89
CA MET A 281 -15.14 -1.38 6.18
C MET A 281 -14.59 -1.67 4.78
N LEU A 282 -15.03 -0.88 3.79
CA LEU A 282 -14.66 -1.06 2.39
C LEU A 282 -14.20 0.25 1.75
N THR A 283 -13.19 0.14 0.88
CA THR A 283 -12.81 1.22 -0.05
C THR A 283 -12.80 0.72 -1.49
N LEU A 284 -13.45 1.45 -2.39
CA LEU A 284 -13.44 1.20 -3.84
C LEU A 284 -12.90 2.45 -4.54
N GLY A 285 -11.81 2.30 -5.30
CA GLY A 285 -11.18 3.41 -6.01
C GLY A 285 -10.73 3.06 -7.43
N GLN A 286 -10.63 4.03 -8.33
CA GLN A 286 -10.15 3.82 -9.68
C GLN A 286 -8.65 3.49 -9.67
N TYR A 287 -8.24 2.43 -10.34
CA TYR A 287 -6.85 2.20 -10.66
C TYR A 287 -6.32 3.33 -11.58
N LEU A 288 -5.22 3.93 -11.20
CA LEU A 288 -4.51 4.92 -12.01
C LEU A 288 -3.11 4.41 -12.33
N GLN A 289 -2.83 4.22 -13.61
CA GLN A 289 -1.52 3.73 -14.07
C GLN A 289 -0.40 4.72 -13.70
N PRO A 290 0.58 4.33 -12.86
CA PRO A 290 1.64 5.25 -12.44
C PRO A 290 2.59 5.65 -13.58
N SER A 291 2.92 4.72 -14.47
CA SER A 291 3.73 4.96 -15.67
C SER A 291 3.41 3.93 -16.76
N LYS A 292 3.91 4.16 -17.97
CA LYS A 292 3.78 3.21 -19.10
C LYS A 292 4.39 1.81 -18.85
N HIS A 293 5.12 1.64 -17.76
CA HIS A 293 5.75 0.38 -17.35
C HIS A 293 4.93 -0.39 -16.30
N HIS A 294 3.73 0.09 -15.98
CA HIS A 294 2.76 -0.55 -15.09
C HIS A 294 1.58 -1.10 -15.89
N LEU A 295 0.71 -1.88 -15.23
CA LEU A 295 -0.51 -2.38 -15.85
C LEU A 295 -1.30 -1.24 -16.48
N ALA A 296 -1.79 -1.45 -17.69
CA ALA A 296 -2.64 -0.49 -18.37
C ALA A 296 -4.02 -0.41 -17.71
N VAL A 297 -4.59 0.80 -17.65
CA VAL A 297 -6.00 0.97 -17.30
C VAL A 297 -6.84 0.37 -18.41
N LYS A 298 -7.71 -0.60 -18.10
CA LYS A 298 -8.61 -1.23 -19.08
C LYS A 298 -9.90 -0.43 -19.27
N ARG A 299 -10.37 0.24 -18.21
CA ARG A 299 -11.48 1.21 -18.30
C ARG A 299 -11.42 2.25 -17.18
N TYR A 300 -12.00 3.40 -17.42
CA TYR A 300 -12.30 4.37 -16.37
C TYR A 300 -13.75 4.18 -15.94
N VAL A 301 -13.95 3.78 -14.69
CA VAL A 301 -15.27 3.52 -14.10
C VAL A 301 -15.98 4.85 -13.87
N PRO A 302 -17.21 5.04 -14.39
CA PRO A 302 -17.99 6.26 -14.17
C PRO A 302 -18.34 6.49 -12.70
N PRO A 303 -18.45 7.75 -12.21
CA PRO A 303 -18.85 8.05 -10.84
C PRO A 303 -20.16 7.37 -10.41
N ALA A 304 -21.17 7.33 -11.27
CA ALA A 304 -22.46 6.68 -11.00
C ALA A 304 -22.32 5.17 -10.70
N GLU A 305 -21.36 4.49 -11.32
CA GLU A 305 -21.09 3.07 -11.07
C GLU A 305 -20.42 2.88 -9.69
N PHE A 306 -19.54 3.81 -9.28
CA PHE A 306 -19.00 3.83 -7.91
C PHE A 306 -20.10 4.06 -6.88
N GLU A 307 -21.06 4.98 -7.14
CA GLU A 307 -22.21 5.23 -6.27
C GLU A 307 -23.06 3.96 -6.13
N GLN A 308 -23.35 3.27 -7.22
CA GLN A 308 -24.10 2.02 -7.22
C GLN A 308 -23.37 0.92 -6.42
N LEU A 309 -22.06 0.74 -6.63
CA LEU A 309 -21.26 -0.24 -5.87
C LEU A 309 -21.19 0.11 -4.38
N GLY A 310 -21.13 1.40 -4.05
CA GLY A 310 -21.23 1.88 -2.67
C GLY A 310 -22.56 1.56 -2.00
N ALA A 311 -23.68 1.71 -2.74
CA ALA A 311 -25.00 1.32 -2.28
C ALA A 311 -25.08 -0.20 -2.06
N THR A 312 -24.63 -1.00 -3.03
CA THR A 312 -24.54 -2.47 -2.91
C THR A 312 -23.73 -2.90 -1.70
N ALA A 313 -22.60 -2.24 -1.42
CA ALA A 313 -21.81 -2.53 -0.23
C ALA A 313 -22.60 -2.26 1.06
N LYS A 314 -23.34 -1.16 1.15
CA LYS A 314 -24.21 -0.87 2.30
C LYS A 314 -25.31 -1.92 2.47
N GLU A 315 -25.96 -2.35 1.38
CA GLU A 315 -26.97 -3.42 1.38
C GLU A 315 -26.39 -4.77 1.83
N LEU A 316 -25.16 -5.07 1.49
CA LEU A 316 -24.44 -6.26 1.97
C LEU A 316 -24.04 -6.19 3.45
N GLY A 317 -24.23 -5.05 4.11
CA GLY A 317 -23.99 -4.86 5.55
C GLY A 317 -22.58 -4.39 5.90
N PHE A 318 -21.84 -3.75 4.97
CA PHE A 318 -20.65 -2.99 5.37
C PHE A 318 -21.06 -1.81 6.24
N THR A 319 -20.44 -1.65 7.40
CA THR A 319 -20.70 -0.53 8.31
C THR A 319 -20.23 0.79 7.72
N HIS A 320 -19.20 0.71 6.85
CA HIS A 320 -18.69 1.86 6.12
C HIS A 320 -18.19 1.44 4.73
N ALA A 321 -18.59 2.16 3.69
CA ALA A 321 -18.15 1.96 2.32
C ALA A 321 -17.80 3.31 1.67
N ALA A 322 -16.52 3.56 1.47
CA ALA A 322 -16.05 4.69 0.68
C ALA A 322 -15.86 4.22 -0.77
N SER A 323 -16.63 4.77 -1.68
CA SER A 323 -16.61 4.38 -3.09
C SER A 323 -16.57 5.61 -4.00
N GLY A 324 -15.56 5.72 -4.84
CA GLY A 324 -15.42 6.84 -5.75
C GLY A 324 -14.11 6.84 -6.54
N PRO A 325 -14.05 7.58 -7.65
CA PRO A 325 -12.90 7.53 -8.57
C PRO A 325 -11.55 7.89 -7.93
N LEU A 326 -11.55 8.79 -6.95
CA LEU A 326 -10.33 9.22 -6.26
C LEU A 326 -10.16 8.59 -4.88
N VAL A 327 -11.07 7.73 -4.44
CA VAL A 327 -10.96 7.00 -3.17
C VAL A 327 -9.69 6.14 -3.17
N ARG A 328 -9.01 6.10 -2.03
CA ARG A 328 -7.86 5.25 -1.72
C ARG A 328 -8.05 4.62 -0.35
N SER A 329 -7.28 3.60 -0.06
CA SER A 329 -7.41 2.84 1.19
C SER A 329 -7.38 3.70 2.45
N SER A 330 -6.58 4.77 2.45
CA SER A 330 -6.45 5.72 3.56
C SER A 330 -7.11 7.08 3.31
N TYR A 331 -7.93 7.21 2.25
CA TYR A 331 -8.61 8.47 1.95
C TYR A 331 -9.67 8.77 3.00
N HIS A 332 -9.50 9.90 3.72
CA HIS A 332 -10.36 10.27 4.86
C HIS A 332 -10.58 9.11 5.86
N ALA A 333 -9.53 8.36 6.17
CA ALA A 333 -9.62 7.19 7.04
C ALA A 333 -10.14 7.53 8.45
N ASP A 334 -9.89 8.74 8.94
CA ASP A 334 -10.44 9.30 10.18
C ASP A 334 -11.96 9.43 10.15
N LEU A 335 -12.53 9.91 9.03
CA LEU A 335 -13.98 10.00 8.84
C LEU A 335 -14.60 8.61 8.68
N GLN A 336 -13.91 7.71 7.94
CA GLN A 336 -14.35 6.33 7.79
C GLN A 336 -14.45 5.63 9.14
N ALA A 337 -13.41 5.72 9.97
CA ALA A 337 -13.41 5.12 11.32
C ALA A 337 -14.42 5.75 12.27
N ALA A 338 -14.81 7.01 12.03
CA ALA A 338 -15.86 7.71 12.78
C ALA A 338 -17.28 7.44 12.26
N GLY A 339 -17.45 6.59 11.22
CA GLY A 339 -18.74 6.29 10.61
C GLY A 339 -19.35 7.48 9.84
N LYS A 340 -18.54 8.46 9.44
CA LYS A 340 -19.00 9.65 8.73
C LYS A 340 -18.93 9.44 7.22
N GLU A 341 -19.94 9.92 6.50
CA GLU A 341 -19.92 9.86 5.03
C GLU A 341 -18.82 10.78 4.46
N ILE A 342 -18.11 10.25 3.47
CA ILE A 342 -17.16 11.03 2.68
C ILE A 342 -17.95 11.59 1.48
N LYS A 343 -18.07 12.92 1.44
CA LYS A 343 -18.73 13.63 0.34
C LYS A 343 -17.76 13.91 -0.80
#